data_e2b4109ee51afac00c73deaed266875b
#
_entry.id   e2b4109ee51afac00c73deaed266875b
#
_cell.length_a   1.000
_cell.length_b   1.000
_cell.length_c   1.000
_cell.angle_alpha   90.00
_cell.angle_beta   90.00
_cell.angle_gamma   90.00
#
_symmetry.space_group_name_H-M   'P 1'
#
loop_
_entity.id
_entity.type
_entity.pdbx_description
1 polymer ?
#
loop_
_entity_poly.entity_id
_entity_poly.type
_entity_poly.pdbx_seq_one_letter_code
_entity_poly.pdbx_strand_id
1 'polypeptide(L)'
;SMCPKDNKTEYAFIGRSNVGKSSLINMLCNHKGLAKTSATPGKTLLINHFIINNEWYLVDLPGYGFAKRSKTVQKQLEQMISSYILQRPQLANVFVLIDVRHDQQKIDREFVDWLGESGVPFCIVFTKADKLGPVKARMNAEKWMHALEDRWVELPPYFITSSEKKLGRDDVLDYIDQINKSLEETE
;
A
#
# COMPACT_ATOMS: atom_id res chain seq x y z
N SER A 1 -19.30 6.54 11.06
CA SER A 1 -17.97 6.21 10.56
C SER A 1 -16.97 6.11 11.71
N MET A 2 -16.17 5.06 11.68
CA MET A 2 -15.12 4.81 12.67
C MET A 2 -13.78 5.51 12.32
N CYS A 3 -13.72 6.23 11.22
CA CYS A 3 -12.52 6.96 10.81
C CYS A 3 -12.34 8.25 11.60
N PRO A 4 -11.09 8.72 11.80
CA PRO A 4 -10.84 10.00 12.44
C PRO A 4 -11.58 11.15 11.76
N LYS A 5 -12.02 12.12 12.55
CA LYS A 5 -12.82 13.27 12.07
C LYS A 5 -11.98 14.55 11.89
N ASP A 6 -10.69 14.48 12.17
CA ASP A 6 -9.81 15.62 11.92
C ASP A 6 -9.44 15.70 10.42
N ASN A 7 -8.74 16.77 10.03
CA ASN A 7 -8.41 17.03 8.63
C ASN A 7 -6.98 16.58 8.25
N LYS A 8 -6.37 15.71 9.05
CA LYS A 8 -5.04 15.22 8.73
C LYS A 8 -5.07 14.30 7.51
N THR A 9 -4.04 14.38 6.69
CA THR A 9 -3.90 13.52 5.50
C THR A 9 -3.79 12.05 5.88
N GLU A 10 -4.31 11.19 5.01
CA GLU A 10 -4.26 9.74 5.17
C GLU A 10 -3.51 9.11 4.01
N TYR A 11 -2.69 8.13 4.32
CA TYR A 11 -1.94 7.33 3.37
C TYR A 11 -2.28 5.87 3.59
N ALA A 12 -2.96 5.26 2.63
CA ALA A 12 -3.46 3.90 2.76
C ALA A 12 -2.44 2.89 2.25
N PHE A 13 -2.29 1.79 2.97
CA PHE A 13 -1.41 0.68 2.61
C PHE A 13 -2.27 -0.56 2.40
N ILE A 14 -2.13 -1.18 1.24
CA ILE A 14 -2.94 -2.33 0.84
C ILE A 14 -2.09 -3.30 0.01
N GLY A 15 -2.46 -4.56 0.03
CA GLY A 15 -1.81 -5.60 -0.76
C GLY A 15 -2.48 -6.92 -0.51
N ARG A 16 -1.95 -7.98 -1.13
CA ARG A 16 -2.45 -9.33 -0.91
C ARG A 16 -1.97 -9.85 0.45
N SER A 17 -2.64 -10.90 0.93
CA SER A 17 -2.22 -11.61 2.15
C SER A 17 -0.75 -12.03 2.05
N ASN A 18 -0.02 -11.90 3.15
CA ASN A 18 1.40 -12.28 3.26
C ASN A 18 2.37 -11.47 2.37
N VAL A 19 1.95 -10.32 1.89
CA VAL A 19 2.82 -9.43 1.09
C VAL A 19 3.89 -8.74 1.95
N GLY A 20 3.73 -8.74 3.27
CA GLY A 20 4.65 -8.06 4.20
C GLY A 20 4.15 -6.69 4.66
N LYS A 21 2.85 -6.44 4.59
CA LYS A 21 2.25 -5.14 4.92
C LYS A 21 2.50 -4.76 6.38
N SER A 22 2.23 -5.64 7.34
CA SER A 22 2.45 -5.35 8.76
C SER A 22 3.92 -5.08 9.08
N SER A 23 4.82 -5.84 8.48
CA SER A 23 6.27 -5.64 8.65
C SER A 23 6.71 -4.29 8.09
N LEU A 24 6.18 -3.91 6.93
CA LEU A 24 6.48 -2.61 6.33
C LEU A 24 5.97 -1.46 7.20
N ILE A 25 4.73 -1.55 7.68
CA ILE A 25 4.14 -0.53 8.56
C ILE A 25 4.98 -0.38 9.83
N ASN A 26 5.36 -1.48 10.46
CA ASN A 26 6.19 -1.45 11.66
C ASN A 26 7.55 -0.80 11.40
N MET A 27 8.15 -1.09 10.24
CA MET A 27 9.40 -0.45 9.83
C MET A 27 9.24 1.04 9.60
N LEU A 28 8.21 1.46 8.88
CA LEU A 28 7.97 2.88 8.59
C LEU A 28 7.74 3.68 9.87
N CYS A 29 6.99 3.13 10.81
CA CYS A 29 6.70 3.77 12.08
C CYS A 29 7.82 3.61 13.11
N ASN A 30 8.85 2.84 12.80
CA ASN A 30 9.95 2.48 13.70
C ASN A 30 9.43 1.94 15.04
N HIS A 31 8.41 1.08 14.98
CA HIS A 31 7.72 0.55 16.15
C HIS A 31 7.38 -0.94 15.93
N LYS A 32 8.03 -1.81 16.71
CA LYS A 32 7.75 -3.24 16.66
C LYS A 32 6.35 -3.52 17.22
N GLY A 33 5.56 -4.27 16.47
CA GLY A 33 4.25 -4.70 16.93
C GLY A 33 3.15 -3.65 16.82
N LEU A 34 3.38 -2.50 16.20
CA LEU A 34 2.34 -1.50 15.96
C LEU A 34 1.23 -2.11 15.10
N ALA A 35 1.60 -2.72 13.98
CA ALA A 35 0.70 -3.53 13.19
C ALA A 35 0.99 -5.00 13.49
N LYS A 36 -0.08 -5.79 13.63
CA LYS A 36 0.07 -7.20 13.99
C LYS A 36 0.54 -8.01 12.78
N THR A 37 1.73 -8.61 12.90
CA THR A 37 2.17 -9.60 11.93
C THR A 37 1.44 -10.91 12.21
N SER A 38 1.06 -11.64 11.15
CA SER A 38 0.38 -12.91 11.29
C SER A 38 0.75 -13.85 10.17
N ALA A 39 1.06 -15.10 10.51
CA ALA A 39 1.21 -16.16 9.54
C ALA A 39 -0.15 -16.63 8.98
N THR A 40 -1.25 -16.25 9.62
CA THR A 40 -2.59 -16.58 9.16
C THR A 40 -3.09 -15.49 8.22
N PRO A 41 -3.29 -15.79 6.93
CA PRO A 41 -3.76 -14.79 5.98
C PRO A 41 -5.12 -14.22 6.36
N GLY A 42 -5.32 -12.95 6.11
CA GLY A 42 -6.62 -12.33 6.17
C GLY A 42 -7.12 -11.92 7.56
N LYS A 43 -6.23 -11.72 8.53
CA LYS A 43 -6.65 -11.28 9.88
C LYS A 43 -7.05 -9.81 9.96
N THR A 44 -6.60 -8.96 9.04
CA THR A 44 -7.01 -7.55 9.03
C THR A 44 -8.38 -7.44 8.37
N LEU A 45 -9.41 -7.32 9.18
CA LEU A 45 -10.81 -7.17 8.74
C LEU A 45 -11.30 -5.73 8.86
N LEU A 46 -10.53 -4.87 9.50
CA LEU A 46 -10.92 -3.49 9.80
C LEU A 46 -9.91 -2.53 9.21
N ILE A 47 -10.35 -1.30 8.99
CA ILE A 47 -9.49 -0.19 8.62
C ILE A 47 -8.87 0.34 9.91
N ASN A 48 -7.54 0.30 10.00
CA ASN A 48 -6.81 0.78 11.18
C ASN A 48 -6.04 2.04 10.86
N HIS A 49 -6.22 3.07 11.69
CA HIS A 49 -5.54 4.35 11.56
C HIS A 49 -4.44 4.47 12.62
N PHE A 50 -3.21 4.78 12.18
CA PHE A 50 -2.09 5.04 13.07
C PHE A 50 -1.62 6.49 12.87
N ILE A 51 -1.64 7.30 13.93
CA ILE A 51 -1.16 8.67 13.85
C ILE A 51 0.36 8.71 13.84
N ILE A 52 0.96 9.45 12.92
CA ILE A 52 2.41 9.56 12.78
C ILE A 52 2.83 10.99 13.09
N ASN A 53 3.69 11.15 14.08
CA ASN A 53 4.22 12.46 14.52
C ASN A 53 3.12 13.50 14.76
N ASN A 54 1.92 13.06 15.09
CA ASN A 54 0.74 13.92 15.27
C ASN A 54 0.42 14.79 14.03
N GLU A 55 0.87 14.37 12.84
CA GLU A 55 0.75 15.15 11.60
C GLU A 55 -0.13 14.48 10.54
N TRP A 56 -0.03 13.15 10.39
CA TRP A 56 -0.75 12.41 9.35
C TRP A 56 -1.06 10.99 9.82
N TYR A 57 -1.97 10.32 9.09
CA TYR A 57 -2.36 8.94 9.41
C TYR A 57 -1.81 7.97 8.38
N LEU A 58 -1.19 6.91 8.88
CA LEU A 58 -0.96 5.70 8.12
C LEU A 58 -2.19 4.81 8.30
N VAL A 59 -2.79 4.38 7.20
CA VAL A 59 -4.04 3.62 7.22
C VAL A 59 -3.77 2.21 6.70
N ASP A 60 -4.00 1.24 7.56
CA ASP A 60 -3.84 -0.17 7.22
C ASP A 60 -5.18 -0.72 6.73
N LEU A 61 -5.28 -0.99 5.43
CA LEU A 61 -6.48 -1.54 4.81
C LEU A 61 -6.42 -3.07 4.79
N PRO A 62 -7.58 -3.75 4.89
CA PRO A 62 -7.63 -5.18 4.67
C PRO A 62 -7.08 -5.56 3.30
N GLY A 63 -6.40 -6.70 3.21
CA GLY A 63 -5.85 -7.20 1.96
C GLY A 63 -6.94 -7.61 0.97
N TYR A 64 -6.64 -7.51 -0.31
CA TYR A 64 -7.49 -8.00 -1.38
C TYR A 64 -7.07 -9.41 -1.82
N GLY A 65 -7.94 -10.08 -2.58
CA GLY A 65 -7.59 -11.35 -3.23
C GLY A 65 -7.48 -12.55 -2.31
N PHE A 66 -8.23 -12.57 -1.22
CA PHE A 66 -8.17 -13.65 -0.26
C PHE A 66 -9.23 -14.72 -0.54
N ALA A 67 -8.81 -15.85 -1.15
CA ALA A 67 -9.70 -16.90 -1.62
C ALA A 67 -10.32 -17.78 -0.53
N LYS A 68 -9.78 -17.77 0.70
CA LYS A 68 -10.26 -18.64 1.79
C LYS A 68 -11.45 -18.07 2.57
N ARG A 69 -11.90 -16.88 2.24
CA ARG A 69 -13.08 -16.29 2.89
C ARG A 69 -14.35 -16.65 2.13
N SER A 70 -15.48 -16.62 2.83
CA SER A 70 -16.75 -16.77 2.14
C SER A 70 -16.94 -15.65 1.12
N LYS A 71 -17.73 -15.91 0.09
CA LYS A 71 -18.02 -14.91 -0.95
C LYS A 71 -18.69 -13.66 -0.35
N THR A 72 -19.51 -13.83 0.68
CA THR A 72 -20.17 -12.73 1.37
C THR A 72 -19.16 -11.82 2.07
N VAL A 73 -18.21 -12.40 2.79
CA VAL A 73 -17.15 -11.64 3.46
C VAL A 73 -16.24 -10.94 2.46
N GLN A 74 -15.86 -11.61 1.38
CA GLN A 74 -15.06 -11.00 0.31
C GLN A 74 -15.76 -9.78 -0.28
N LYS A 75 -17.05 -9.89 -0.57
CA LYS A 75 -17.83 -8.79 -1.14
C LYS A 75 -17.93 -7.61 -0.17
N GLN A 76 -18.13 -7.88 1.13
CA GLN A 76 -18.16 -6.85 2.15
C GLN A 76 -16.83 -6.11 2.25
N LEU A 77 -15.71 -6.83 2.20
CA LEU A 77 -14.37 -6.24 2.23
C LEU A 77 -14.09 -5.39 0.99
N GLU A 78 -14.46 -5.88 -0.19
CA GLU A 78 -14.30 -5.13 -1.43
C GLU A 78 -15.11 -3.82 -1.38
N GLN A 79 -16.33 -3.86 -0.88
CA GLN A 79 -17.16 -2.67 -0.72
C GLN A 79 -16.55 -1.69 0.29
N MET A 80 -16.03 -2.18 1.40
CA MET A 80 -15.39 -1.35 2.42
C MET A 80 -14.15 -0.66 1.86
N ILE A 81 -13.30 -1.40 1.16
CA ILE A 81 -12.08 -0.87 0.53
C ILE A 81 -12.45 0.16 -0.54
N SER A 82 -13.38 -0.17 -1.43
CA SER A 82 -13.81 0.74 -2.49
C SER A 82 -14.41 2.02 -1.95
N SER A 83 -15.28 1.93 -0.95
CA SER A 83 -15.90 3.09 -0.33
C SER A 83 -14.86 4.00 0.33
N TYR A 84 -13.91 3.40 1.07
CA TYR A 84 -12.85 4.18 1.69
C TYR A 84 -12.01 4.90 0.63
N ILE A 85 -11.53 4.18 -0.37
CA ILE A 85 -10.62 4.74 -1.39
C ILE A 85 -11.32 5.81 -2.22
N LEU A 86 -12.57 5.58 -2.62
CA LEU A 86 -13.26 6.49 -3.53
C LEU A 86 -13.91 7.68 -2.83
N GLN A 87 -14.26 7.55 -1.55
CA GLN A 87 -15.08 8.54 -0.86
C GLN A 87 -14.35 9.28 0.27
N ARG A 88 -13.18 8.81 0.71
CA ARG A 88 -12.48 9.44 1.83
C ARG A 88 -11.74 10.70 1.38
N PRO A 89 -12.22 11.92 1.79
CA PRO A 89 -11.62 13.18 1.32
C PRO A 89 -10.17 13.38 1.75
N GLN A 90 -9.79 12.84 2.92
CA GLN A 90 -8.45 12.99 3.49
C GLN A 90 -7.42 12.07 2.87
N LEU A 91 -7.84 11.09 2.07
CA LEU A 91 -6.91 10.14 1.45
C LEU A 91 -6.07 10.84 0.38
N ALA A 92 -4.76 10.91 0.62
CA ALA A 92 -3.83 11.58 -0.28
C ALA A 92 -3.17 10.64 -1.28
N ASN A 93 -2.91 9.39 -0.89
CA ASN A 93 -2.24 8.42 -1.76
C ASN A 93 -2.47 6.99 -1.26
N VAL A 94 -2.52 6.05 -2.19
CA VAL A 94 -2.61 4.61 -1.89
C VAL A 94 -1.27 3.95 -2.21
N PHE A 95 -0.72 3.23 -1.25
CA PHE A 95 0.51 2.45 -1.42
C PHE A 95 0.12 0.99 -1.65
N VAL A 96 0.34 0.51 -2.87
CA VAL A 96 0.03 -0.88 -3.26
C VAL A 96 1.27 -1.73 -3.08
N LEU A 97 1.21 -2.70 -2.18
CA LEU A 97 2.34 -3.56 -1.84
C LEU A 97 2.37 -4.80 -2.74
N ILE A 98 3.53 -5.05 -3.31
CA ILE A 98 3.77 -6.19 -4.21
C ILE A 98 5.03 -6.92 -3.72
N ASP A 99 4.94 -8.23 -3.55
CA ASP A 99 6.10 -9.06 -3.25
C ASP A 99 6.98 -9.15 -4.50
N VAL A 100 8.21 -8.62 -4.40
CA VAL A 100 9.09 -8.49 -5.57
C VAL A 100 9.57 -9.83 -6.12
N ARG A 101 9.43 -10.91 -5.36
CA ARG A 101 9.86 -12.24 -5.81
C ARG A 101 8.96 -12.82 -6.91
N HIS A 102 7.74 -12.36 -7.01
CA HIS A 102 6.74 -12.94 -7.92
C HIS A 102 6.57 -12.14 -9.18
N ASP A 103 6.23 -12.83 -10.27
CA ASP A 103 5.80 -12.19 -11.50
C ASP A 103 4.48 -11.43 -11.27
N GLN A 104 4.17 -10.51 -12.18
CA GLN A 104 2.93 -9.75 -12.10
C GLN A 104 1.71 -10.69 -12.11
N GLN A 105 0.98 -10.69 -11.00
CA GLN A 105 -0.23 -11.49 -10.86
C GLN A 105 -1.44 -10.72 -11.39
N LYS A 106 -2.38 -11.44 -11.98
CA LYS A 106 -3.58 -10.84 -12.55
C LYS A 106 -4.35 -10.00 -11.52
N ILE A 107 -4.49 -10.49 -10.31
CA ILE A 107 -5.27 -9.80 -9.27
C ILE A 107 -4.61 -8.47 -8.86
N ASP A 108 -3.29 -8.43 -8.79
CA ASP A 108 -2.56 -7.20 -8.48
C ASP A 108 -2.69 -6.20 -9.64
N ARG A 109 -2.60 -6.69 -10.88
CA ARG A 109 -2.75 -5.87 -12.06
C ARG A 109 -4.16 -5.27 -12.16
N GLU A 110 -5.18 -6.07 -11.89
CA GLU A 110 -6.56 -5.61 -11.89
C GLU A 110 -6.79 -4.51 -10.86
N PHE A 111 -6.21 -4.64 -9.67
CA PHE A 111 -6.34 -3.64 -8.62
C PHE A 111 -5.67 -2.31 -9.02
N VAL A 112 -4.47 -2.39 -9.55
CA VAL A 112 -3.71 -1.22 -10.03
C VAL A 112 -4.46 -0.52 -11.19
N ASP A 113 -4.95 -1.29 -12.14
CA ASP A 113 -5.73 -0.74 -13.26
C ASP A 113 -7.00 -0.04 -12.75
N TRP A 114 -7.67 -0.62 -11.76
CA TRP A 114 -8.85 -0.02 -11.15
C TRP A 114 -8.53 1.31 -10.48
N LEU A 115 -7.41 1.41 -9.77
CA LEU A 115 -6.97 2.68 -9.15
C LEU A 115 -6.73 3.74 -10.22
N GLY A 116 -6.06 3.38 -11.30
CA GLY A 116 -5.80 4.29 -12.41
C GLY A 116 -7.06 4.78 -13.09
N GLU A 117 -7.97 3.86 -13.41
CA GLU A 117 -9.26 4.17 -14.03
C GLU A 117 -10.14 5.05 -13.13
N SER A 118 -10.02 4.88 -11.82
CA SER A 118 -10.79 5.65 -10.83
C SER A 118 -10.15 7.01 -10.50
N GLY A 119 -9.00 7.32 -11.07
CA GLY A 119 -8.31 8.59 -10.83
C GLY A 119 -7.74 8.73 -9.43
N VAL A 120 -7.46 7.62 -8.76
CA VAL A 120 -6.91 7.60 -7.40
C VAL A 120 -5.40 7.74 -7.43
N PRO A 121 -4.79 8.73 -6.76
CA PRO A 121 -3.33 8.79 -6.65
C PRO A 121 -2.78 7.57 -5.91
N PHE A 122 -1.78 6.91 -6.51
CA PHE A 122 -1.17 5.74 -5.89
C PHE A 122 0.27 5.57 -6.33
N CYS A 123 0.99 4.74 -5.60
CA CYS A 123 2.32 4.27 -5.96
C CYS A 123 2.43 2.78 -5.63
N ILE A 124 3.49 2.15 -6.10
CA ILE A 124 3.73 0.73 -5.86
C ILE A 124 4.94 0.58 -4.95
N VAL A 125 4.80 -0.27 -3.93
CA VAL A 125 5.90 -0.60 -3.01
C VAL A 125 6.20 -2.07 -3.14
N PHE A 126 7.36 -2.37 -3.72
CA PHE A 126 7.86 -3.75 -3.79
C PHE A 126 8.47 -4.11 -2.46
N THR A 127 8.04 -5.25 -1.91
CA THR A 127 8.47 -5.74 -0.59
C THR A 127 9.40 -6.94 -0.74
N LYS A 128 10.09 -7.27 0.35
CA LYS A 128 10.92 -8.49 0.46
C LYS A 128 12.11 -8.53 -0.50
N ALA A 129 12.67 -7.36 -0.82
CA ALA A 129 13.81 -7.26 -1.73
C ALA A 129 15.04 -8.04 -1.24
N ASP A 130 15.20 -8.19 0.07
CA ASP A 130 16.28 -8.97 0.69
C ASP A 130 16.30 -10.44 0.27
N LYS A 131 15.14 -10.98 -0.13
CA LYS A 131 15.04 -12.40 -0.55
C LYS A 131 15.68 -12.66 -1.91
N LEU A 132 15.91 -11.62 -2.72
CA LEU A 132 16.51 -11.75 -4.06
C LEU A 132 17.89 -11.12 -4.20
N GLY A 133 18.25 -10.21 -3.29
CA GLY A 133 19.40 -9.34 -3.48
C GLY A 133 19.09 -8.13 -4.38
N PRO A 134 19.93 -7.09 -4.36
CA PRO A 134 19.58 -5.79 -4.93
C PRO A 134 19.42 -5.79 -6.46
N VAL A 135 20.24 -6.53 -7.19
CA VAL A 135 20.18 -6.53 -8.66
C VAL A 135 18.92 -7.21 -9.14
N LYS A 136 18.64 -8.41 -8.63
CA LYS A 136 17.49 -9.20 -9.06
C LYS A 136 16.18 -8.55 -8.61
N ALA A 137 16.15 -7.96 -7.41
CA ALA A 137 14.98 -7.22 -6.93
C ALA A 137 14.66 -6.05 -7.86
N ARG A 138 15.67 -5.27 -8.24
CA ARG A 138 15.50 -4.16 -9.18
C ARG A 138 15.00 -4.65 -10.54
N MET A 139 15.59 -5.72 -11.07
CA MET A 139 15.17 -6.28 -12.35
C MET A 139 13.70 -6.72 -12.33
N ASN A 140 13.28 -7.40 -11.27
CA ASN A 140 11.90 -7.84 -11.14
C ASN A 140 10.95 -6.65 -11.00
N ALA A 141 11.31 -5.64 -10.23
CA ALA A 141 10.49 -4.43 -10.09
C ALA A 141 10.34 -3.71 -11.43
N GLU A 142 11.43 -3.52 -12.16
CA GLU A 142 11.42 -2.88 -13.49
C GLU A 142 10.56 -3.68 -14.48
N LYS A 143 10.67 -4.99 -14.47
CA LYS A 143 9.85 -5.87 -15.32
C LYS A 143 8.36 -5.71 -14.99
N TRP A 144 8.01 -5.67 -13.72
CA TRP A 144 6.63 -5.48 -13.27
C TRP A 144 6.08 -4.14 -13.76
N MET A 145 6.86 -3.07 -13.57
CA MET A 145 6.48 -1.73 -14.00
C MET A 145 6.39 -1.62 -15.52
N HIS A 146 7.35 -2.21 -16.22
CA HIS A 146 7.37 -2.19 -17.69
C HIS A 146 6.12 -2.87 -18.29
N ALA A 147 5.62 -3.90 -17.65
CA ALA A 147 4.40 -4.59 -18.09
C ALA A 147 3.17 -3.66 -18.09
N LEU A 148 3.17 -2.60 -17.29
CA LEU A 148 2.07 -1.63 -17.27
C LEU A 148 2.01 -0.80 -18.56
N GLU A 149 3.09 -0.70 -19.31
CA GLU A 149 3.18 0.13 -20.51
C GLU A 149 2.24 -0.31 -21.63
N ASP A 150 1.67 -1.52 -21.53
CA ASP A 150 0.67 -2.00 -22.50
C ASP A 150 -0.61 -1.13 -22.50
N ARG A 151 -0.92 -0.47 -21.38
CA ARG A 151 -2.11 0.38 -21.19
C ARG A 151 -1.81 1.74 -20.58
N TRP A 152 -0.69 1.86 -19.86
CA TRP A 152 -0.37 3.08 -19.11
C TRP A 152 0.55 3.99 -19.93
N VAL A 153 0.14 5.24 -20.11
CA VAL A 153 0.97 6.27 -20.76
C VAL A 153 2.01 6.76 -19.78
N GLU A 154 1.59 7.07 -18.55
CA GLU A 154 2.46 7.52 -17.47
C GLU A 154 2.44 6.51 -16.35
N LEU A 155 3.62 5.98 -15.99
CA LEU A 155 3.73 4.97 -14.94
C LEU A 155 3.65 5.59 -13.55
N PRO A 156 3.01 4.90 -12.58
CA PRO A 156 3.04 5.37 -11.20
C PRO A 156 4.45 5.29 -10.62
N PRO A 157 4.77 6.10 -9.59
CA PRO A 157 6.02 5.94 -8.85
C PRO A 157 6.10 4.56 -8.18
N TYR A 158 7.31 4.08 -7.96
CA TYR A 158 7.50 2.84 -7.22
C TYR A 158 8.72 2.89 -6.32
N PHE A 159 8.72 2.04 -5.30
CA PHE A 159 9.77 1.93 -4.30
C PHE A 159 10.12 0.47 -4.09
N ILE A 160 11.40 0.20 -3.83
CA ILE A 160 11.89 -1.16 -3.53
C ILE A 160 12.25 -1.18 -2.05
N THR A 161 11.66 -2.10 -1.29
CA THR A 161 11.82 -2.13 0.16
C THR A 161 12.17 -3.51 0.69
N SER A 162 12.82 -3.51 1.86
CA SER A 162 13.02 -4.68 2.69
C SER A 162 12.82 -4.27 4.14
N SER A 163 11.81 -4.81 4.79
CA SER A 163 11.59 -4.55 6.22
C SER A 163 12.70 -5.14 7.06
N GLU A 164 13.23 -6.31 6.66
CA GLU A 164 14.30 -7.00 7.38
C GLU A 164 15.61 -6.22 7.34
N LYS A 165 15.93 -5.58 6.22
CA LYS A 165 17.16 -4.79 6.03
C LYS A 165 16.93 -3.29 6.20
N LYS A 166 15.73 -2.87 6.53
CA LYS A 166 15.33 -1.45 6.64
C LYS A 166 15.62 -0.66 5.35
N LEU A 167 15.53 -1.32 4.21
CA LEU A 167 15.76 -0.71 2.91
C LEU A 167 14.51 0.02 2.43
N GLY A 168 14.69 1.22 1.87
CA GLY A 168 13.62 1.98 1.23
C GLY A 168 12.73 2.76 2.18
N ARG A 169 12.96 2.68 3.48
CA ARG A 169 12.16 3.40 4.48
C ARG A 169 12.16 4.90 4.25
N ASP A 170 13.35 5.49 4.11
CA ASP A 170 13.49 6.93 3.94
C ASP A 170 12.87 7.41 2.63
N ASP A 171 13.01 6.63 1.55
CA ASP A 171 12.41 6.98 0.26
C ASP A 171 10.89 7.08 0.35
N VAL A 172 10.25 6.13 1.02
CA VAL A 172 8.80 6.14 1.22
C VAL A 172 8.37 7.31 2.11
N LEU A 173 9.07 7.53 3.22
CA LEU A 173 8.75 8.63 4.15
C LEU A 173 8.98 10.01 3.50
N ASP A 174 10.05 10.16 2.71
CA ASP A 174 10.31 11.40 1.98
C ASP A 174 9.23 11.69 0.95
N TYR A 175 8.74 10.66 0.27
CA TYR A 175 7.63 10.78 -0.68
C TYR A 175 6.36 11.28 0.01
N ILE A 176 6.03 10.73 1.17
CA ILE A 176 4.88 11.18 1.98
C ILE A 176 5.07 12.65 2.41
N ASP A 177 6.27 12.99 2.87
CA ASP A 177 6.59 14.35 3.30
C ASP A 177 6.44 15.36 2.15
N GLN A 178 6.89 15.00 0.95
CA GLN A 178 6.73 15.84 -0.24
C GLN A 178 5.26 16.07 -0.58
N ILE A 179 4.41 15.04 -0.49
CA ILE A 179 2.98 15.17 -0.73
C ILE A 179 2.35 16.09 0.32
N ASN A 180 2.67 15.88 1.60
CA ASN A 180 2.15 16.70 2.69
C ASN A 180 2.51 18.19 2.49
N LYS A 181 3.74 18.49 2.13
CA LYS A 181 4.20 19.85 1.86
C LYS A 181 3.47 20.48 0.66
N SER A 182 3.29 19.70 -0.39
CA SER A 182 2.56 20.14 -1.58
C SER A 182 1.11 20.51 -1.25
N LEU A 183 0.46 19.74 -0.40
CA LEU A 183 -0.92 20.01 0.02
C LEU A 183 -1.03 21.25 0.92
N GLU A 184 -0.03 21.50 1.78
CA GLU A 184 0.02 22.72 2.60
C GLU A 184 0.14 23.99 1.76
N GLU A 185 0.91 23.94 0.65
CA GLU A 185 1.14 25.07 -0.23
C GLU A 185 -0.10 25.47 -1.03
N THR A 186 -1.09 24.58 -1.13
CA THR A 186 -2.33 24.85 -1.90
C THR A 186 -3.49 25.35 -1.04
N GLU A 187 -3.31 25.45 0.29
CA GLU A 187 -4.32 25.99 1.21
C GLU A 187 -4.25 27.55 1.31
#